data_40937736687cc460196763f9f3beff0e
#
_entry.id   40937736687cc460196763f9f3beff0e
#
_cell.length_a   1.000
_cell.length_b   1.000
_cell.length_c   1.000
_cell.angle_alpha   90.00
_cell.angle_beta   90.00
_cell.angle_gamma   90.00
#
_symmetry.space_group_name_H-M   'P 1'
#
loop_
_entity.id
_entity.type
_entity.pdbx_description
1 polymer ?
#
loop_
_entity_poly.entity_id
_entity_poly.type
_entity_poly.pdbx_seq_one_letter_code
_entity_poly.pdbx_strand_id
1 'polypeptide(L)'
;MSMTRRQALASAGAAAIAAGLSKPAIAAKPPILIGYLPALTGPSSSTGVGINRGTQLAVQEINAAGGVDGRQIELITRDTQSDPSKAVNAAAELTHGQKVSVVLGPLNSGESLAVVPLLARTNTPQVHPCWVDSLADPKKYPMCFRNGPTNQQIGAAANRYVVEVLKRNKVAVISDTTGYGTASVKTYVPMLKAKGADVVYEGNVDAANPDLKPELLRMRSAGAEAIMPWSVNAGFLSRIINTRGQMQWDVPIVGQTTLGSGQTKALLDKPEYWEKVYPNNFRPVCYAANGKLPDRTNAFLDRIRSAKIDMTDTLLWWIALGYDSPWMIAETMKSAGTEPEQVVGYLNKLKGYPGVYGDISFTPDEHNGYPDDEIVMVEANSLKDGAFNLAPGYGV
;
A
#
# COMPACT_ATOMS: atom_id res chain seq x y z
N MET A 1 25.99 71.36 -18.25
CA MET A 1 25.91 71.22 -16.78
C MET A 1 27.03 70.29 -16.34
N SER A 2 28.11 70.82 -15.76
CA SER A 2 29.23 69.96 -15.32
C SER A 2 28.95 69.42 -13.92
N MET A 3 28.99 68.11 -13.76
CA MET A 3 28.86 67.41 -12.44
C MET A 3 30.02 67.77 -11.55
N THR A 4 29.76 68.22 -10.33
CA THR A 4 30.81 68.57 -9.34
C THR A 4 31.45 67.27 -8.78
N ARG A 5 32.74 67.36 -8.39
CA ARG A 5 33.57 66.32 -7.78
C ARG A 5 32.85 65.63 -6.57
N ARG A 6 32.02 66.36 -5.85
CA ARG A 6 31.22 65.81 -4.73
C ARG A 6 30.09 64.87 -5.17
N GLN A 7 29.48 65.14 -6.32
CA GLN A 7 28.41 64.25 -6.88
C GLN A 7 28.98 62.95 -7.49
N ALA A 8 30.20 63.00 -8.04
CA ALA A 8 30.91 61.83 -8.54
C ALA A 8 31.34 60.85 -7.42
N LEU A 9 31.73 61.40 -6.25
CA LEU A 9 32.12 60.59 -5.07
C LEU A 9 30.92 59.98 -4.35
N ALA A 10 29.73 60.61 -4.36
CA ALA A 10 28.52 60.08 -3.78
C ALA A 10 27.92 58.89 -4.64
N SER A 11 28.08 58.98 -5.96
CA SER A 11 27.63 57.89 -6.86
C SER A 11 28.57 56.67 -6.85
N ALA A 12 29.84 56.81 -6.57
CA ALA A 12 30.81 55.71 -6.45
C ALA A 12 30.63 54.93 -5.12
N GLY A 13 30.21 55.61 -4.02
CA GLY A 13 29.92 54.94 -2.74
C GLY A 13 28.67 54.12 -2.72
N ALA A 14 27.62 54.50 -3.46
CA ALA A 14 26.37 53.75 -3.56
C ALA A 14 26.48 52.47 -4.42
N ALA A 15 27.36 52.47 -5.43
CA ALA A 15 27.60 51.29 -6.28
C ALA A 15 28.43 50.19 -5.57
N ALA A 16 29.31 50.58 -4.60
CA ALA A 16 30.12 49.61 -3.85
C ALA A 16 29.33 48.84 -2.75
N ILE A 17 28.21 49.42 -2.24
CA ILE A 17 27.40 48.79 -1.21
C ILE A 17 26.39 47.77 -1.83
N ALA A 18 26.01 47.94 -3.09
CA ALA A 18 25.13 47.01 -3.81
C ALA A 18 25.84 45.71 -4.30
N ALA A 19 27.18 45.74 -4.39
CA ALA A 19 27.97 44.58 -4.83
C ALA A 19 28.34 43.60 -3.69
N GLY A 20 28.03 43.93 -2.42
CA GLY A 20 28.48 43.18 -1.23
C GLY A 20 27.51 42.17 -0.64
N LEU A 21 26.32 41.96 -1.22
CA LEU A 21 25.28 41.08 -0.64
C LEU A 21 24.76 40.01 -1.59
N SER A 22 25.48 39.62 -2.62
CA SER A 22 25.21 38.34 -3.27
C SER A 22 25.70 37.23 -2.32
N LYS A 23 24.80 36.71 -1.49
CA LYS A 23 25.05 35.40 -0.87
C LYS A 23 25.49 34.45 -1.99
N PRO A 24 26.62 33.73 -1.85
CA PRO A 24 26.99 32.74 -2.84
C PRO A 24 25.76 31.80 -3.00
N ALA A 25 25.23 31.72 -4.21
CA ALA A 25 24.25 30.72 -4.52
C ALA A 25 24.95 29.37 -4.27
N ILE A 26 24.70 28.77 -3.11
CA ILE A 26 25.12 27.37 -2.87
C ILE A 26 24.43 26.57 -3.98
N ALA A 27 25.23 26.08 -4.93
CA ALA A 27 24.70 25.24 -6.00
C ALA A 27 23.89 24.12 -5.36
N ALA A 28 22.62 24.03 -5.72
CA ALA A 28 21.73 23.00 -5.17
C ALA A 28 22.37 21.63 -5.46
N LYS A 29 22.52 20.81 -4.43
CA LYS A 29 23.01 19.44 -4.60
C LYS A 29 22.10 18.71 -5.56
N PRO A 30 22.61 17.78 -6.41
CA PRO A 30 21.76 17.01 -7.31
C PRO A 30 20.71 16.21 -6.50
N PRO A 31 19.49 16.06 -7.01
CA PRO A 31 18.43 15.35 -6.31
C PRO A 31 18.79 13.87 -6.09
N ILE A 32 18.08 13.23 -5.18
CA ILE A 32 18.09 11.78 -4.98
C ILE A 32 16.97 11.22 -5.84
N LEU A 33 17.30 10.37 -6.81
CA LEU A 33 16.33 9.76 -7.70
C LEU A 33 15.77 8.49 -7.05
N ILE A 34 14.47 8.45 -6.83
CA ILE A 34 13.74 7.27 -6.35
C ILE A 34 12.82 6.80 -7.46
N GLY A 35 12.97 5.54 -7.88
CA GLY A 35 12.05 4.90 -8.81
C GLY A 35 10.72 4.60 -8.13
N TYR A 36 9.60 4.88 -8.82
CA TYR A 36 8.29 4.59 -8.27
C TYR A 36 7.40 3.89 -9.30
N LEU A 37 6.90 2.72 -8.93
CA LEU A 37 6.13 1.81 -9.77
C LEU A 37 4.70 1.64 -9.23
N PRO A 38 3.85 2.68 -9.27
CA PRO A 38 2.45 2.57 -8.88
C PRO A 38 1.60 1.92 -9.99
N ALA A 39 0.48 1.31 -9.60
CA ALA A 39 -0.61 0.91 -10.50
C ALA A 39 -1.66 2.04 -10.55
N LEU A 40 -1.42 3.10 -11.33
CA LEU A 40 -2.34 4.25 -11.43
C LEU A 40 -3.53 3.96 -12.33
N THR A 41 -3.37 3.01 -13.25
CA THR A 41 -4.41 2.52 -14.14
C THR A 41 -4.49 0.99 -14.08
N GLY A 42 -5.51 0.41 -14.74
CA GLY A 42 -5.72 -1.04 -14.74
C GLY A 42 -6.52 -1.55 -13.53
N PRO A 43 -6.60 -2.88 -13.34
CA PRO A 43 -7.49 -3.51 -12.35
C PRO A 43 -7.23 -3.14 -10.90
N SER A 44 -6.02 -2.70 -10.54
CA SER A 44 -5.62 -2.35 -9.17
C SER A 44 -5.54 -0.84 -8.93
N SER A 45 -6.05 -0.03 -9.85
CA SER A 45 -5.91 1.44 -9.79
C SER A 45 -6.51 2.06 -8.53
N SER A 46 -7.59 1.49 -7.98
CA SER A 46 -8.18 1.97 -6.73
C SER A 46 -7.16 2.04 -5.59
N THR A 47 -6.47 0.93 -5.37
CA THR A 47 -5.43 0.84 -4.33
C THR A 47 -4.20 1.67 -4.72
N GLY A 48 -3.76 1.58 -5.97
CA GLY A 48 -2.58 2.28 -6.45
C GLY A 48 -2.69 3.80 -6.38
N VAL A 49 -3.84 4.37 -6.71
CA VAL A 49 -4.10 5.82 -6.58
C VAL A 49 -4.11 6.25 -5.11
N GLY A 50 -4.72 5.44 -4.21
CA GLY A 50 -4.70 5.72 -2.78
C GLY A 50 -3.28 5.78 -2.21
N ILE A 51 -2.44 4.78 -2.53
CA ILE A 51 -1.03 4.74 -2.13
C ILE A 51 -0.26 5.93 -2.73
N ASN A 52 -0.50 6.25 -4.00
CA ASN A 52 0.16 7.39 -4.66
C ASN A 52 -0.13 8.72 -3.97
N ARG A 53 -1.36 8.96 -3.48
CA ARG A 53 -1.71 10.18 -2.71
C ARG A 53 -0.80 10.33 -1.49
N GLY A 54 -0.56 9.25 -0.74
CA GLY A 54 0.35 9.24 0.41
C GLY A 54 1.81 9.45 0.01
N THR A 55 2.27 8.78 -1.05
CA THR A 55 3.64 8.89 -1.55
C THR A 55 3.98 10.31 -1.98
N GLN A 56 3.06 10.98 -2.71
CA GLN A 56 3.26 12.37 -3.13
C GLN A 56 3.26 13.33 -1.93
N LEU A 57 2.35 13.14 -0.95
CA LEU A 57 2.33 13.94 0.28
C LEU A 57 3.66 13.81 1.04
N ALA A 58 4.14 12.59 1.25
CA ALA A 58 5.39 12.33 1.96
C ALA A 58 6.58 13.02 1.29
N VAL A 59 6.74 12.86 -0.03
CA VAL A 59 7.86 13.47 -0.77
C VAL A 59 7.77 14.99 -0.74
N GLN A 60 6.58 15.56 -0.85
CA GLN A 60 6.37 17.00 -0.72
C GLN A 60 6.82 17.51 0.67
N GLU A 61 6.42 16.82 1.75
CA GLU A 61 6.80 17.21 3.11
C GLU A 61 8.30 17.01 3.38
N ILE A 62 8.90 15.89 2.93
CA ILE A 62 10.33 15.64 3.05
C ILE A 62 11.12 16.76 2.36
N ASN A 63 10.72 17.13 1.15
CA ASN A 63 11.37 18.17 0.37
C ASN A 63 11.19 19.55 1.01
N ALA A 64 10.01 19.88 1.53
CA ALA A 64 9.74 21.10 2.27
C ALA A 64 10.57 21.20 3.56
N ALA A 65 10.87 20.08 4.21
CA ALA A 65 11.75 20.00 5.38
C ALA A 65 13.26 20.08 5.04
N GLY A 66 13.63 20.30 3.76
CA GLY A 66 15.01 20.43 3.31
C GLY A 66 15.57 19.18 2.63
N GLY A 67 14.76 18.14 2.43
CA GLY A 67 15.17 16.89 1.79
C GLY A 67 16.06 16.02 2.68
N VAL A 68 16.89 15.21 2.06
CA VAL A 68 17.90 14.36 2.71
C VAL A 68 19.25 15.02 2.56
N ASP A 69 19.81 15.52 3.66
CA ASP A 69 21.09 16.25 3.71
C ASP A 69 21.20 17.42 2.70
N GLY A 70 20.08 18.14 2.52
CA GLY A 70 19.98 19.26 1.59
C GLY A 70 19.81 18.86 0.12
N ARG A 71 19.55 17.58 -0.16
CA ARG A 71 19.19 17.06 -1.48
C ARG A 71 17.68 16.80 -1.53
N GLN A 72 17.02 17.29 -2.56
CA GLN A 72 15.61 17.00 -2.79
C GLN A 72 15.43 15.54 -3.26
N ILE A 73 14.31 14.92 -2.92
CA ILE A 73 13.89 13.66 -3.50
C ILE A 73 13.12 13.95 -4.79
N GLU A 74 13.48 13.27 -5.87
CA GLU A 74 12.77 13.27 -7.13
C GLU A 74 12.22 11.87 -7.42
N LEU A 75 10.87 11.74 -7.51
CA LEU A 75 10.22 10.49 -7.87
C LEU A 75 10.18 10.33 -9.40
N ILE A 76 10.86 9.32 -9.89
CA ILE A 76 10.75 8.91 -11.30
C ILE A 76 9.60 7.90 -11.38
N THR A 77 8.40 8.40 -11.63
CA THR A 77 7.17 7.59 -11.62
C THR A 77 6.93 6.93 -12.96
N ARG A 78 6.60 5.63 -12.95
CA ARG A 78 6.14 4.86 -14.11
C ARG A 78 4.91 4.05 -13.73
N ASP A 79 3.78 4.34 -14.36
CA ASP A 79 2.54 3.57 -14.18
C ASP A 79 2.72 2.15 -14.72
N THR A 80 2.56 1.16 -13.86
CA THR A 80 2.66 -0.26 -14.25
C THR A 80 1.41 -0.76 -14.96
N GLN A 81 0.31 -0.04 -14.88
CA GLN A 81 -1.01 -0.38 -15.43
C GLN A 81 -1.53 -1.74 -14.94
N SER A 82 -1.07 -2.19 -13.78
CA SER A 82 -1.34 -3.51 -13.20
C SER A 82 -0.85 -4.69 -14.10
N ASP A 83 0.16 -4.44 -14.94
CA ASP A 83 0.70 -5.40 -15.94
C ASP A 83 2.15 -5.76 -15.60
N PRO A 84 2.47 -7.06 -15.38
CA PRO A 84 3.83 -7.49 -15.06
C PRO A 84 4.88 -7.16 -16.14
N SER A 85 4.52 -7.23 -17.43
CA SER A 85 5.46 -6.93 -18.51
C SER A 85 5.80 -5.44 -18.56
N LYS A 86 4.79 -4.58 -18.36
CA LYS A 86 5.00 -3.12 -18.28
C LYS A 86 5.82 -2.75 -17.04
N ALA A 87 5.56 -3.41 -15.90
CA ALA A 87 6.33 -3.22 -14.68
C ALA A 87 7.82 -3.56 -14.88
N VAL A 88 8.15 -4.66 -15.58
CA VAL A 88 9.54 -5.04 -15.91
C VAL A 88 10.19 -4.00 -16.82
N ASN A 89 9.51 -3.54 -17.87
CA ASN A 89 10.04 -2.52 -18.77
C ASN A 89 10.30 -1.19 -18.03
N ALA A 90 9.37 -0.78 -17.19
CA ALA A 90 9.49 0.40 -16.34
C ALA A 90 10.68 0.27 -15.35
N ALA A 91 10.82 -0.87 -14.69
CA ALA A 91 11.93 -1.14 -13.79
C ALA A 91 13.28 -1.11 -14.52
N ALA A 92 13.35 -1.62 -15.75
CA ALA A 92 14.57 -1.57 -16.57
C ALA A 92 14.97 -0.12 -16.92
N GLU A 93 14.00 0.73 -17.25
CA GLU A 93 14.23 2.16 -17.47
C GLU A 93 14.75 2.87 -16.20
N LEU A 94 14.12 2.58 -15.07
CA LEU A 94 14.50 3.18 -13.78
C LEU A 94 15.93 2.79 -13.36
N THR A 95 16.32 1.54 -13.56
CA THR A 95 17.61 1.03 -13.10
C THR A 95 18.75 1.32 -14.08
N HIS A 96 18.58 0.98 -15.38
CA HIS A 96 19.62 1.16 -16.40
C HIS A 96 19.69 2.61 -16.92
N GLY A 97 18.52 3.23 -17.13
CA GLY A 97 18.45 4.58 -17.70
C GLY A 97 18.65 5.67 -16.64
N GLN A 98 17.86 5.65 -15.59
CA GLN A 98 17.83 6.70 -14.57
C GLN A 98 18.78 6.46 -13.39
N LYS A 99 19.21 5.20 -13.17
CA LYS A 99 20.09 4.81 -12.04
C LYS A 99 19.56 5.25 -10.69
N VAL A 100 18.29 4.96 -10.42
CA VAL A 100 17.63 5.30 -9.17
C VAL A 100 18.28 4.59 -7.97
N SER A 101 18.31 5.26 -6.82
CA SER A 101 18.91 4.72 -5.58
C SER A 101 18.08 3.60 -4.95
N VAL A 102 16.76 3.61 -5.13
CA VAL A 102 15.81 2.61 -4.61
C VAL A 102 14.56 2.62 -5.48
N VAL A 103 13.84 1.50 -5.52
CA VAL A 103 12.52 1.39 -6.15
C VAL A 103 11.44 1.19 -5.10
N LEU A 104 10.40 2.03 -5.11
CA LEU A 104 9.18 1.85 -4.35
C LEU A 104 8.12 1.16 -5.22
N GLY A 105 7.56 0.07 -4.72
CA GLY A 105 6.65 -0.79 -5.48
C GLY A 105 7.35 -1.88 -6.28
N PRO A 106 6.64 -2.55 -7.21
CA PRO A 106 5.22 -2.40 -7.57
C PRO A 106 4.24 -2.80 -6.47
N LEU A 107 2.96 -2.46 -6.69
CA LEU A 107 1.88 -2.80 -5.77
C LEU A 107 1.50 -4.28 -5.84
N ASN A 108 1.34 -4.83 -7.04
CA ASN A 108 0.80 -6.18 -7.22
C ASN A 108 1.87 -7.27 -7.11
N SER A 109 1.48 -8.39 -6.52
CA SER A 109 2.35 -9.54 -6.34
C SER A 109 2.90 -10.10 -7.65
N GLY A 110 2.08 -10.19 -8.70
CA GLY A 110 2.52 -10.65 -10.03
C GLY A 110 3.54 -9.72 -10.67
N GLU A 111 3.36 -8.40 -10.53
CA GLU A 111 4.31 -7.39 -11.00
C GLU A 111 5.63 -7.48 -10.22
N SER A 112 5.58 -7.55 -8.88
CA SER A 112 6.79 -7.66 -8.05
C SER A 112 7.58 -8.93 -8.33
N LEU A 113 6.90 -10.08 -8.46
CA LEU A 113 7.56 -11.34 -8.84
C LEU A 113 8.31 -11.24 -10.18
N ALA A 114 7.78 -10.48 -11.13
CA ALA A 114 8.43 -10.26 -12.42
C ALA A 114 9.60 -9.26 -12.34
N VAL A 115 9.49 -8.23 -11.50
CA VAL A 115 10.49 -7.14 -11.38
C VAL A 115 11.68 -7.51 -10.50
N VAL A 116 11.48 -8.24 -9.40
CA VAL A 116 12.52 -8.59 -8.42
C VAL A 116 13.79 -9.19 -9.03
N PRO A 117 13.73 -10.13 -9.99
CA PRO A 117 14.95 -10.68 -10.60
C PRO A 117 15.80 -9.63 -11.35
N LEU A 118 15.16 -8.61 -11.92
CA LEU A 118 15.86 -7.49 -12.57
C LEU A 118 16.54 -6.61 -11.53
N LEU A 119 15.81 -6.20 -10.48
CA LEU A 119 16.35 -5.34 -9.42
C LEU A 119 17.52 -6.01 -8.69
N ALA A 120 17.46 -7.33 -8.47
CA ALA A 120 18.57 -8.10 -7.90
C ALA A 120 19.82 -8.06 -8.80
N ARG A 121 19.66 -8.19 -10.13
CA ARG A 121 20.79 -8.12 -11.08
C ARG A 121 21.40 -6.72 -11.21
N THR A 122 20.60 -5.68 -10.99
CA THR A 122 21.06 -4.28 -11.07
C THR A 122 21.48 -3.74 -9.70
N ASN A 123 21.52 -4.59 -8.67
CA ASN A 123 21.85 -4.22 -7.29
C ASN A 123 21.00 -3.04 -6.77
N THR A 124 19.70 -3.01 -7.12
CA THR A 124 18.81 -1.91 -6.77
C THR A 124 17.87 -2.35 -5.64
N PRO A 125 17.91 -1.70 -4.46
CA PRO A 125 16.99 -1.99 -3.36
C PRO A 125 15.54 -1.74 -3.76
N GLN A 126 14.65 -2.58 -3.23
CA GLN A 126 13.20 -2.47 -3.43
C GLN A 126 12.47 -2.45 -2.09
N VAL A 127 11.54 -1.52 -1.93
CA VAL A 127 10.53 -1.57 -0.87
C VAL A 127 9.15 -1.68 -1.51
N HIS A 128 8.38 -2.70 -1.12
CA HIS A 128 7.08 -3.00 -1.74
C HIS A 128 6.04 -3.50 -0.72
N PRO A 129 4.74 -3.30 -0.98
CA PRO A 129 3.66 -3.77 -0.10
C PRO A 129 3.06 -5.12 -0.51
N CYS A 130 3.59 -5.81 -1.51
CA CYS A 130 2.97 -7.04 -2.06
C CYS A 130 2.90 -8.17 -1.05
N TRP A 131 1.81 -8.94 -1.07
CA TRP A 131 1.51 -9.92 -0.04
C TRP A 131 1.98 -11.35 -0.33
N VAL A 132 2.43 -11.67 -1.54
CA VAL A 132 2.92 -13.01 -1.87
C VAL A 132 4.13 -13.40 -0.99
N ASP A 133 4.05 -14.52 -0.29
CA ASP A 133 5.00 -14.91 0.75
C ASP A 133 6.44 -15.03 0.26
N SER A 134 6.64 -15.54 -0.96
CA SER A 134 7.97 -15.81 -1.53
C SER A 134 8.85 -14.57 -1.76
N LEU A 135 8.29 -13.35 -1.70
CA LEU A 135 9.06 -12.11 -1.87
C LEU A 135 9.73 -11.64 -0.56
N ALA A 136 9.42 -12.23 0.59
CA ALA A 136 10.04 -11.90 1.88
C ALA A 136 11.30 -12.71 2.19
N ASP A 137 11.70 -13.66 1.33
CA ASP A 137 12.87 -14.50 1.55
C ASP A 137 14.18 -13.74 1.22
N PRO A 138 14.97 -13.28 2.23
CA PRO A 138 16.19 -12.52 2.02
C PRO A 138 17.31 -13.35 1.39
N LYS A 139 17.29 -14.68 1.54
CA LYS A 139 18.27 -15.56 0.87
C LYS A 139 18.10 -15.58 -0.62
N LYS A 140 16.85 -15.46 -1.08
CA LYS A 140 16.51 -15.44 -2.50
C LYS A 140 16.54 -14.03 -3.08
N TYR A 141 16.10 -13.03 -2.29
CA TYR A 141 15.92 -11.65 -2.73
C TYR A 141 16.49 -10.66 -1.71
N PRO A 142 17.84 -10.62 -1.55
CA PRO A 142 18.47 -9.81 -0.50
C PRO A 142 18.25 -8.30 -0.62
N MET A 143 17.86 -7.82 -1.80
CA MET A 143 17.58 -6.40 -2.06
C MET A 143 16.10 -6.04 -1.88
N CYS A 144 15.24 -6.99 -1.51
CA CYS A 144 13.79 -6.85 -1.53
C CYS A 144 13.24 -6.81 -0.10
N PHE A 145 12.61 -5.69 0.28
CA PHE A 145 12.02 -5.45 1.60
C PHE A 145 10.52 -5.23 1.47
N ARG A 146 9.74 -5.90 2.32
CA ARG A 146 8.30 -5.77 2.37
C ARG A 146 7.87 -4.94 3.57
N ASN A 147 7.19 -3.83 3.32
CA ASN A 147 6.57 -3.02 4.37
C ASN A 147 5.06 -3.26 4.50
N GLY A 148 4.51 -4.25 3.83
CA GLY A 148 3.14 -4.75 3.97
C GLY A 148 3.12 -6.15 4.58
N PRO A 149 1.92 -6.71 4.85
CA PRO A 149 1.79 -8.08 5.36
C PRO A 149 2.09 -9.14 4.30
N THR A 150 2.20 -10.39 4.73
CA THR A 150 2.21 -11.56 3.87
C THR A 150 0.81 -12.13 3.67
N ASN A 151 0.63 -12.97 2.65
CA ASN A 151 -0.59 -13.76 2.51
C ASN A 151 -0.82 -14.67 3.73
N GLN A 152 0.23 -15.25 4.30
CA GLN A 152 0.10 -16.08 5.50
C GLN A 152 -0.49 -15.30 6.69
N GLN A 153 0.00 -14.08 6.95
CA GLN A 153 -0.52 -13.21 8.00
C GLN A 153 -2.00 -12.85 7.77
N ILE A 154 -2.35 -12.41 6.55
CA ILE A 154 -3.74 -12.09 6.17
C ILE A 154 -4.63 -13.33 6.27
N GLY A 155 -4.18 -14.48 5.74
CA GLY A 155 -4.92 -15.73 5.79
C GLY A 155 -5.14 -16.22 7.22
N ALA A 156 -4.15 -16.07 8.10
CA ALA A 156 -4.30 -16.43 9.51
C ALA A 156 -5.42 -15.64 10.18
N ALA A 157 -5.48 -14.31 9.98
CA ALA A 157 -6.51 -13.45 10.54
C ALA A 157 -7.91 -13.77 9.96
N ALA A 158 -8.05 -13.84 8.62
CA ALA A 158 -9.32 -14.08 7.95
C ALA A 158 -9.88 -15.49 8.24
N ASN A 159 -9.03 -16.52 8.18
CA ASN A 159 -9.43 -17.91 8.43
C ASN A 159 -9.83 -18.10 9.90
N ARG A 160 -9.09 -17.50 10.85
CA ARG A 160 -9.47 -17.47 12.26
C ARG A 160 -10.85 -16.84 12.42
N TYR A 161 -11.08 -15.72 11.77
CA TYR A 161 -12.34 -15.00 11.87
C TYR A 161 -13.53 -15.84 11.39
N VAL A 162 -13.43 -16.44 10.21
CA VAL A 162 -14.48 -17.29 9.64
C VAL A 162 -14.78 -18.50 10.53
N VAL A 163 -13.74 -19.24 10.92
CA VAL A 163 -13.92 -20.53 11.61
C VAL A 163 -14.21 -20.34 13.11
N GLU A 164 -13.43 -19.48 13.78
CA GLU A 164 -13.45 -19.40 15.24
C GLU A 164 -14.41 -18.33 15.78
N VAL A 165 -14.59 -17.20 15.04
CA VAL A 165 -15.47 -16.10 15.48
C VAL A 165 -16.87 -16.28 14.88
N LEU A 166 -16.97 -16.36 13.55
CA LEU A 166 -18.25 -16.52 12.87
C LEU A 166 -18.82 -17.95 12.95
N LYS A 167 -18.00 -18.93 13.36
CA LYS A 167 -18.39 -20.35 13.47
C LYS A 167 -18.95 -20.91 12.14
N ARG A 168 -18.28 -20.58 11.01
CA ARG A 168 -18.64 -21.04 9.67
C ARG A 168 -17.61 -22.04 9.20
N ASN A 169 -18.02 -23.29 9.02
CA ASN A 169 -17.13 -24.39 8.68
C ASN A 169 -17.19 -24.80 7.22
N LYS A 170 -18.26 -24.50 6.49
CA LYS A 170 -18.37 -24.73 5.05
C LYS A 170 -18.09 -23.42 4.31
N VAL A 171 -16.92 -23.34 3.67
CA VAL A 171 -16.40 -22.08 3.12
C VAL A 171 -16.27 -22.18 1.61
N ALA A 172 -16.80 -21.17 0.90
CA ALA A 172 -16.55 -20.98 -0.51
C ALA A 172 -15.40 -19.99 -0.70
N VAL A 173 -14.38 -20.35 -1.45
CA VAL A 173 -13.25 -19.48 -1.79
C VAL A 173 -13.31 -19.15 -3.28
N ILE A 174 -13.24 -17.86 -3.61
CA ILE A 174 -13.18 -17.39 -5.00
C ILE A 174 -12.10 -16.33 -5.13
N SER A 175 -11.35 -16.33 -6.23
CA SER A 175 -10.38 -15.31 -6.54
C SER A 175 -10.47 -14.83 -7.98
N ASP A 176 -9.86 -13.70 -8.28
CA ASP A 176 -9.56 -13.35 -9.66
C ASP A 176 -8.32 -14.11 -10.17
N THR A 177 -8.08 -14.01 -11.49
CA THR A 177 -6.95 -14.66 -12.17
C THR A 177 -5.63 -13.90 -12.08
N THR A 178 -5.56 -12.82 -11.29
CA THR A 178 -4.31 -12.08 -11.06
C THR A 178 -3.30 -12.91 -10.26
N GLY A 179 -2.03 -12.51 -10.31
CA GLY A 179 -0.98 -13.14 -9.50
C GLY A 179 -1.27 -13.07 -8.00
N TYR A 180 -1.92 -11.99 -7.53
CA TYR A 180 -2.39 -11.88 -6.14
C TYR A 180 -3.52 -12.89 -5.85
N GLY A 181 -4.60 -12.88 -6.64
CA GLY A 181 -5.74 -13.78 -6.43
C GLY A 181 -5.33 -15.24 -6.41
N THR A 182 -4.54 -15.67 -7.40
CA THR A 182 -4.05 -17.05 -7.50
C THR A 182 -3.14 -17.44 -6.32
N ALA A 183 -2.22 -16.56 -5.89
CA ALA A 183 -1.34 -16.82 -4.75
C ALA A 183 -2.14 -16.90 -3.44
N SER A 184 -3.15 -16.04 -3.27
CA SER A 184 -4.02 -16.02 -2.10
C SER A 184 -4.74 -17.36 -1.90
N VAL A 185 -5.35 -17.91 -2.94
CA VAL A 185 -6.04 -19.22 -2.87
C VAL A 185 -5.07 -20.33 -2.48
N LYS A 186 -3.88 -20.36 -3.10
CA LYS A 186 -2.84 -21.35 -2.78
C LYS A 186 -2.41 -21.32 -1.30
N THR A 187 -2.41 -20.14 -0.69
CA THR A 187 -2.03 -19.97 0.72
C THR A 187 -3.23 -20.25 1.64
N TYR A 188 -4.40 -19.69 1.37
CA TYR A 188 -5.51 -19.66 2.32
C TYR A 188 -6.31 -20.97 2.38
N VAL A 189 -6.48 -21.67 1.26
CA VAL A 189 -7.24 -22.93 1.23
C VAL A 189 -6.59 -24.00 2.09
N PRO A 190 -5.28 -24.29 2.02
CA PRO A 190 -4.63 -25.20 2.95
C PRO A 190 -4.76 -24.79 4.41
N MET A 191 -4.65 -23.47 4.70
CA MET A 191 -4.79 -22.95 6.06
C MET A 191 -6.20 -23.11 6.60
N LEU A 192 -7.25 -22.91 5.78
CA LEU A 192 -8.65 -23.18 6.14
C LEU A 192 -8.86 -24.66 6.50
N LYS A 193 -8.38 -25.56 5.63
CA LYS A 193 -8.46 -27.01 5.87
C LYS A 193 -7.71 -27.42 7.15
N ALA A 194 -6.55 -26.84 7.42
CA ALA A 194 -5.80 -27.10 8.64
C ALA A 194 -6.55 -26.64 9.92
N LYS A 195 -7.43 -25.63 9.80
CA LYS A 195 -8.35 -25.20 10.88
C LYS A 195 -9.65 -26.05 10.98
N GLY A 196 -9.78 -27.07 10.18
CA GLY A 196 -10.96 -27.96 10.16
C GLY A 196 -12.13 -27.44 9.34
N ALA A 197 -11.95 -26.40 8.51
CA ALA A 197 -12.98 -25.96 7.58
C ALA A 197 -13.07 -26.87 6.36
N ASP A 198 -14.29 -27.07 5.88
CA ASP A 198 -14.60 -27.73 4.61
C ASP A 198 -14.67 -26.65 3.51
N VAL A 199 -13.73 -26.69 2.57
CA VAL A 199 -13.73 -25.78 1.41
C VAL A 199 -14.62 -26.42 0.34
N VAL A 200 -15.92 -26.05 0.37
CA VAL A 200 -16.97 -26.64 -0.48
C VAL A 200 -16.98 -26.09 -1.91
N TYR A 201 -16.27 -24.99 -2.15
CA TYR A 201 -16.10 -24.39 -3.47
C TYR A 201 -14.75 -23.71 -3.54
N GLU A 202 -14.05 -23.91 -4.64
CA GLU A 202 -12.82 -23.18 -5.00
C GLU A 202 -12.91 -22.75 -6.46
N GLY A 203 -12.81 -21.43 -6.71
CA GLY A 203 -12.90 -20.86 -8.05
C GLY A 203 -11.88 -19.78 -8.31
N ASN A 204 -11.38 -19.74 -9.57
CA ASN A 204 -10.51 -18.67 -10.06
C ASN A 204 -11.15 -18.13 -11.35
N VAL A 205 -11.60 -16.87 -11.34
CA VAL A 205 -12.47 -16.29 -12.36
C VAL A 205 -11.87 -14.97 -12.85
N ASP A 206 -11.97 -14.73 -14.16
CA ASP A 206 -11.52 -13.45 -14.71
C ASP A 206 -12.23 -12.27 -14.02
N ALA A 207 -11.43 -11.30 -13.53
CA ALA A 207 -11.96 -10.11 -12.89
C ALA A 207 -12.89 -9.28 -13.80
N ALA A 208 -12.78 -9.42 -15.12
CA ALA A 208 -13.65 -8.76 -16.10
C ALA A 208 -14.98 -9.51 -16.35
N ASN A 209 -15.16 -10.74 -15.83
CA ASN A 209 -16.40 -11.49 -16.00
C ASN A 209 -17.60 -10.67 -15.47
N PRO A 210 -18.56 -10.28 -16.33
CA PRO A 210 -19.66 -9.42 -15.93
C PRO A 210 -20.73 -10.13 -15.08
N ASP A 211 -20.81 -11.47 -15.14
CA ASP A 211 -21.82 -12.26 -14.45
C ASP A 211 -21.19 -13.32 -13.55
N LEU A 212 -21.28 -13.13 -12.24
CA LEU A 212 -20.81 -14.06 -11.22
C LEU A 212 -21.94 -14.88 -10.60
N LYS A 213 -23.19 -14.74 -11.08
CA LYS A 213 -24.33 -15.50 -10.55
C LYS A 213 -24.17 -17.01 -10.68
N PRO A 214 -23.66 -17.58 -11.78
CA PRO A 214 -23.41 -19.01 -11.87
C PRO A 214 -22.45 -19.52 -10.78
N GLU A 215 -21.41 -18.73 -10.44
CA GLU A 215 -20.46 -19.09 -9.39
C GLU A 215 -21.14 -19.11 -8.01
N LEU A 216 -21.89 -18.05 -7.69
CA LEU A 216 -22.59 -17.96 -6.40
C LEU A 216 -23.68 -19.02 -6.25
N LEU A 217 -24.34 -19.41 -7.34
CA LEU A 217 -25.29 -20.53 -7.34
C LEU A 217 -24.57 -21.85 -7.03
N ARG A 218 -23.40 -22.11 -7.61
CA ARG A 218 -22.58 -23.30 -7.29
C ARG A 218 -22.17 -23.33 -5.81
N MET A 219 -21.69 -22.20 -5.29
CA MET A 219 -21.34 -22.04 -3.87
C MET A 219 -22.53 -22.34 -2.96
N ARG A 220 -23.70 -21.75 -3.27
CA ARG A 220 -24.93 -21.98 -2.49
C ARG A 220 -25.38 -23.42 -2.54
N SER A 221 -25.35 -24.06 -3.72
CA SER A 221 -25.71 -25.46 -3.90
C SER A 221 -24.75 -26.42 -3.18
N ALA A 222 -23.49 -26.06 -3.04
CA ALA A 222 -22.50 -26.78 -2.25
C ALA A 222 -22.66 -26.57 -0.74
N GLY A 223 -23.62 -25.75 -0.31
CA GLY A 223 -23.91 -25.48 1.10
C GLY A 223 -22.94 -24.57 1.79
N ALA A 224 -22.31 -23.63 1.06
CA ALA A 224 -21.39 -22.67 1.67
C ALA A 224 -22.09 -21.78 2.70
N GLU A 225 -21.44 -21.64 3.86
CA GLU A 225 -21.87 -20.83 5.01
C GLU A 225 -21.13 -19.48 5.11
N ALA A 226 -20.08 -19.33 4.31
CA ALA A 226 -19.32 -18.07 4.14
C ALA A 226 -18.70 -18.02 2.74
N ILE A 227 -18.50 -16.80 2.22
CA ILE A 227 -17.79 -16.54 0.96
C ILE A 227 -16.49 -15.79 1.29
N MET A 228 -15.37 -16.29 0.76
CA MET A 228 -14.06 -15.62 0.89
C MET A 228 -13.53 -15.22 -0.49
N PRO A 229 -13.81 -13.98 -0.95
CA PRO A 229 -13.31 -13.47 -2.22
C PRO A 229 -11.94 -12.82 -2.06
N TRP A 230 -11.01 -13.15 -2.96
CA TRP A 230 -9.65 -12.65 -2.96
C TRP A 230 -9.33 -11.93 -4.28
N SER A 231 -9.45 -10.63 -4.27
CA SER A 231 -9.20 -9.72 -5.40
C SER A 231 -8.93 -8.31 -4.89
N VAL A 232 -8.13 -7.54 -5.62
CA VAL A 232 -7.97 -6.10 -5.41
C VAL A 232 -8.86 -5.27 -6.35
N ASN A 233 -9.66 -5.93 -7.18
CA ASN A 233 -10.58 -5.28 -8.14
C ASN A 233 -11.92 -4.98 -7.47
N ALA A 234 -12.22 -3.69 -7.26
CA ALA A 234 -13.46 -3.25 -6.64
C ALA A 234 -14.72 -3.69 -7.43
N GLY A 235 -14.65 -3.68 -8.77
CA GLY A 235 -15.75 -4.13 -9.63
C GLY A 235 -16.04 -5.63 -9.50
N PHE A 236 -15.02 -6.48 -9.38
CA PHE A 236 -15.19 -7.91 -9.14
C PHE A 236 -15.82 -8.17 -7.77
N LEU A 237 -15.33 -7.49 -6.74
CA LEU A 237 -15.82 -7.65 -5.37
C LEU A 237 -17.26 -7.12 -5.20
N SER A 238 -17.59 -5.97 -5.81
CA SER A 238 -18.95 -5.43 -5.76
C SER A 238 -19.96 -6.34 -6.47
N ARG A 239 -19.57 -6.98 -7.60
CA ARG A 239 -20.44 -7.97 -8.27
C ARG A 239 -20.74 -9.17 -7.36
N ILE A 240 -19.77 -9.67 -6.60
CA ILE A 240 -20.02 -10.74 -5.61
C ILE A 240 -21.02 -10.28 -4.54
N ILE A 241 -20.80 -9.07 -3.97
CA ILE A 241 -21.67 -8.51 -2.94
C ILE A 241 -23.08 -8.30 -3.48
N ASN A 242 -23.23 -7.68 -4.66
CA ASN A 242 -24.52 -7.43 -5.31
C ASN A 242 -25.24 -8.72 -5.63
N THR A 243 -24.55 -9.70 -6.23
CA THR A 243 -25.15 -11.00 -6.57
C THR A 243 -25.62 -11.74 -5.32
N ARG A 244 -24.83 -11.76 -4.23
CA ARG A 244 -25.28 -12.32 -2.95
C ARG A 244 -26.56 -11.63 -2.45
N GLY A 245 -26.60 -10.30 -2.50
CA GLY A 245 -27.75 -9.50 -2.07
C GLY A 245 -28.99 -9.74 -2.92
N GLN A 246 -28.85 -9.76 -4.26
CA GLN A 246 -29.93 -10.05 -5.22
C GLN A 246 -30.50 -11.46 -5.01
N MET A 247 -29.65 -12.43 -4.65
CA MET A 247 -30.06 -13.82 -4.33
C MET A 247 -30.71 -13.95 -2.95
N GLN A 248 -30.76 -12.87 -2.16
CA GLN A 248 -31.22 -12.89 -0.76
C GLN A 248 -30.52 -14.01 0.04
N TRP A 249 -29.21 -14.17 -0.22
CA TRP A 249 -28.41 -15.21 0.42
C TRP A 249 -27.67 -14.63 1.62
N ASP A 250 -28.16 -14.91 2.82
CA ASP A 250 -27.69 -14.33 4.08
C ASP A 250 -26.44 -15.03 4.63
N VAL A 251 -25.32 -14.98 3.88
CA VAL A 251 -24.02 -15.48 4.32
C VAL A 251 -23.01 -14.35 4.46
N PRO A 252 -22.07 -14.42 5.41
CA PRO A 252 -21.01 -13.45 5.52
C PRO A 252 -20.03 -13.54 4.33
N ILE A 253 -19.48 -12.39 3.97
CA ILE A 253 -18.35 -12.26 3.05
C ILE A 253 -17.14 -11.83 3.87
N VAL A 254 -16.04 -12.59 3.80
CA VAL A 254 -14.82 -12.32 4.57
C VAL A 254 -13.63 -12.30 3.60
N GLY A 255 -12.83 -11.24 3.59
CA GLY A 255 -11.74 -11.19 2.63
C GLY A 255 -10.89 -9.94 2.70
N GLN A 256 -10.44 -9.51 1.55
CA GLN A 256 -9.43 -8.49 1.36
C GLN A 256 -10.00 -7.07 1.58
N THR A 257 -9.14 -6.12 1.95
CA THR A 257 -9.50 -4.74 2.34
C THR A 257 -10.34 -3.98 1.32
N THR A 258 -10.16 -4.22 0.02
CA THR A 258 -10.93 -3.56 -1.04
C THR A 258 -12.44 -3.83 -0.95
N LEU A 259 -12.87 -4.93 -0.29
CA LEU A 259 -14.29 -5.17 0.04
C LEU A 259 -14.93 -3.99 0.79
N GLY A 260 -14.15 -3.26 1.59
CA GLY A 260 -14.58 -2.11 2.37
C GLY A 260 -14.30 -0.75 1.71
N SER A 261 -13.73 -0.71 0.50
CA SER A 261 -13.34 0.57 -0.12
C SER A 261 -14.54 1.40 -0.57
N GLY A 262 -14.35 2.73 -0.62
CA GLY A 262 -15.34 3.66 -1.16
C GLY A 262 -15.72 3.35 -2.61
N GLN A 263 -14.77 2.84 -3.41
CA GLN A 263 -15.06 2.40 -4.78
C GLN A 263 -15.97 1.17 -4.81
N THR A 264 -15.73 0.16 -3.95
CA THR A 264 -16.63 -0.99 -3.84
C THR A 264 -18.02 -0.51 -3.40
N LYS A 265 -18.10 0.39 -2.40
CA LYS A 265 -19.35 0.98 -1.94
C LYS A 265 -20.13 1.67 -3.07
N ALA A 266 -19.44 2.47 -3.89
CA ALA A 266 -20.06 3.22 -5.00
C ALA A 266 -20.65 2.32 -6.10
N LEU A 267 -20.24 1.05 -6.18
CA LEU A 267 -20.71 0.06 -7.15
C LEU A 267 -21.77 -0.90 -6.57
N LEU A 268 -22.21 -0.69 -5.32
CA LEU A 268 -23.27 -1.50 -4.74
C LEU A 268 -24.64 -1.04 -5.25
N ASP A 269 -25.48 -2.01 -5.61
CA ASP A 269 -26.87 -1.74 -6.03
C ASP A 269 -27.70 -1.16 -4.88
N LYS A 270 -27.41 -1.63 -3.64
CA LYS A 270 -28.10 -1.21 -2.43
C LYS A 270 -27.13 -1.16 -1.24
N PRO A 271 -27.22 -0.13 -0.37
CA PRO A 271 -26.36 0.00 0.80
C PRO A 271 -26.42 -1.20 1.75
N GLU A 272 -27.59 -1.82 1.94
CA GLU A 272 -27.82 -2.98 2.82
C GLU A 272 -27.07 -4.22 2.34
N TYR A 273 -26.66 -4.31 1.09
CA TYR A 273 -25.84 -5.42 0.59
C TYR A 273 -24.44 -5.45 1.21
N TRP A 274 -24.01 -4.33 1.84
CA TRP A 274 -22.73 -4.25 2.53
C TRP A 274 -22.76 -4.78 3.97
N GLU A 275 -23.90 -5.21 4.45
CA GLU A 275 -24.03 -5.89 5.75
C GLU A 275 -23.37 -7.27 5.71
N LYS A 276 -22.77 -7.69 6.85
CA LYS A 276 -22.03 -8.95 6.98
C LYS A 276 -20.87 -9.08 5.98
N VAL A 277 -20.26 -7.97 5.58
CA VAL A 277 -19.03 -7.93 4.80
C VAL A 277 -17.88 -7.51 5.73
N TYR A 278 -16.90 -8.41 5.87
CA TYR A 278 -15.80 -8.26 6.81
C TYR A 278 -14.46 -8.27 6.07
N PRO A 279 -13.96 -7.12 5.65
CA PRO A 279 -12.60 -7.02 5.11
C PRO A 279 -11.56 -7.13 6.23
N ASN A 280 -10.35 -7.61 5.90
CA ASN A 280 -9.21 -7.38 6.77
C ASN A 280 -8.79 -5.91 6.72
N ASN A 281 -8.18 -5.44 7.81
CA ASN A 281 -7.56 -4.12 7.90
C ASN A 281 -6.43 -4.16 8.95
N PHE A 282 -5.88 -3.02 9.26
CA PHE A 282 -4.73 -2.85 10.15
C PHE A 282 -5.16 -2.08 11.40
N ARG A 283 -4.90 -2.64 12.57
CA ARG A 283 -5.36 -2.10 13.87
C ARG A 283 -5.01 -0.61 14.05
N PRO A 284 -3.80 -0.13 13.72
CA PRO A 284 -3.46 1.28 13.92
C PRO A 284 -4.33 2.27 13.13
N VAL A 285 -4.97 1.82 12.05
CA VAL A 285 -5.86 2.65 11.22
C VAL A 285 -7.34 2.27 11.36
N CYS A 286 -7.72 1.65 12.48
CA CYS A 286 -9.10 1.31 12.83
C CYS A 286 -9.58 2.13 14.04
N TYR A 287 -10.88 2.37 14.10
CA TYR A 287 -11.50 2.91 15.30
C TYR A 287 -11.48 1.87 16.43
N ALA A 288 -10.99 2.27 17.59
CA ALA A 288 -11.10 1.47 18.80
C ALA A 288 -12.56 1.42 19.31
N ALA A 289 -12.85 0.58 20.29
CA ALA A 289 -14.19 0.42 20.87
C ALA A 289 -14.78 1.74 21.43
N ASN A 290 -13.93 2.69 21.82
CA ASN A 290 -14.33 4.03 22.25
C ASN A 290 -14.63 5.01 21.09
N GLY A 291 -14.62 4.55 19.85
CA GLY A 291 -14.87 5.35 18.64
C GLY A 291 -13.74 6.30 18.25
N LYS A 292 -12.53 6.14 18.78
CA LYS A 292 -11.38 6.98 18.46
C LYS A 292 -10.34 6.21 17.67
N LEU A 293 -9.67 6.90 16.74
CA LEU A 293 -8.44 6.42 16.12
C LEU A 293 -7.26 6.63 17.08
N PRO A 294 -6.18 5.86 16.97
CA PRO A 294 -4.93 6.13 17.66
C PRO A 294 -4.41 7.55 17.38
N ASP A 295 -3.72 8.16 18.34
CA ASP A 295 -3.27 9.57 18.24
C ASP A 295 -2.39 9.81 17.00
N ARG A 296 -1.48 8.88 16.68
CA ARG A 296 -0.64 8.91 15.47
C ARG A 296 -1.48 9.00 14.20
N THR A 297 -2.53 8.21 14.15
CA THR A 297 -3.45 8.11 13.00
C THR A 297 -4.35 9.34 12.90
N ASN A 298 -4.81 9.89 14.02
CA ASN A 298 -5.53 11.16 14.03
C ASN A 298 -4.66 12.31 13.52
N ALA A 299 -3.43 12.42 13.99
CA ALA A 299 -2.48 13.43 13.51
C ALA A 299 -2.22 13.30 12.00
N PHE A 300 -2.14 12.07 11.50
CA PHE A 300 -1.99 11.82 10.05
C PHE A 300 -3.25 12.21 9.28
N LEU A 301 -4.44 11.91 9.79
CA LEU A 301 -5.70 12.30 9.16
C LEU A 301 -5.84 13.84 9.06
N ASP A 302 -5.35 14.58 10.06
CA ASP A 302 -5.31 16.03 10.02
C ASP A 302 -4.33 16.57 8.96
N ARG A 303 -3.21 15.89 8.71
CA ARG A 303 -2.31 16.20 7.57
C ARG A 303 -3.01 15.99 6.23
N ILE A 304 -3.70 14.85 6.07
CA ILE A 304 -4.49 14.55 4.87
C ILE A 304 -5.52 15.65 4.60
N ARG A 305 -6.26 16.07 5.64
CA ARG A 305 -7.26 17.15 5.54
C ARG A 305 -6.62 18.48 5.19
N SER A 306 -5.49 18.81 5.81
CA SER A 306 -4.73 20.05 5.54
C SER A 306 -4.19 20.09 4.10
N ALA A 307 -3.76 18.94 3.59
CA ALA A 307 -3.34 18.77 2.20
C ALA A 307 -4.50 18.67 1.20
N LYS A 308 -5.76 18.69 1.70
CA LYS A 308 -6.99 18.57 0.88
C LYS A 308 -7.03 17.32 0.00
N ILE A 309 -6.50 16.21 0.52
CA ILE A 309 -6.53 14.92 -0.17
C ILE A 309 -7.95 14.36 -0.07
N ASP A 310 -8.51 13.98 -1.22
CA ASP A 310 -9.82 13.34 -1.28
C ASP A 310 -9.77 11.93 -0.69
N MET A 311 -10.66 11.65 0.26
CA MET A 311 -10.78 10.37 0.98
C MET A 311 -12.00 9.56 0.53
N THR A 312 -12.79 10.06 -0.42
CA THR A 312 -14.12 9.49 -0.76
C THR A 312 -14.03 8.07 -1.30
N ASP A 313 -13.02 7.79 -2.11
CA ASP A 313 -12.85 6.54 -2.85
C ASP A 313 -11.71 5.66 -2.35
N THR A 314 -11.02 6.06 -1.27
CA THR A 314 -9.78 5.43 -0.78
C THR A 314 -9.91 4.93 0.65
N LEU A 315 -8.91 4.16 1.08
CA LEU A 315 -8.76 3.70 2.45
C LEU A 315 -7.59 4.43 3.12
N LEU A 316 -7.75 4.75 4.40
CA LEU A 316 -6.73 5.46 5.17
C LEU A 316 -5.38 4.74 5.15
N TRP A 317 -5.38 3.40 5.27
CA TRP A 317 -4.15 2.61 5.27
C TRP A 317 -3.42 2.64 3.91
N TRP A 318 -4.13 2.80 2.78
CA TRP A 318 -3.46 2.96 1.48
C TRP A 318 -2.64 4.23 1.44
N ILE A 319 -3.22 5.35 1.92
CA ILE A 319 -2.50 6.62 2.01
C ILE A 319 -1.36 6.52 3.03
N ALA A 320 -1.61 5.90 4.19
CA ALA A 320 -0.60 5.71 5.24
C ALA A 320 0.60 4.89 4.75
N LEU A 321 0.36 3.76 4.07
CA LEU A 321 1.42 2.94 3.47
C LEU A 321 2.27 3.74 2.46
N GLY A 322 1.59 4.51 1.59
CA GLY A 322 2.26 5.37 0.63
C GLY A 322 3.05 6.48 1.29
N TYR A 323 2.57 6.99 2.41
CA TYR A 323 3.23 8.03 3.19
C TYR A 323 4.45 7.50 3.96
N ASP A 324 4.32 6.35 4.61
CA ASP A 324 5.38 5.76 5.42
C ASP A 324 6.60 5.33 4.60
N SER A 325 6.38 4.83 3.38
CA SER A 325 7.45 4.27 2.55
C SER A 325 8.54 5.29 2.17
N PRO A 326 8.24 6.50 1.63
CA PRO A 326 9.25 7.51 1.33
C PRO A 326 9.93 8.05 2.59
N TRP A 327 9.20 8.23 3.70
CA TRP A 327 9.78 8.69 4.96
C TRP A 327 10.78 7.69 5.53
N MET A 328 10.45 6.40 5.53
CA MET A 328 11.36 5.32 5.96
C MET A 328 12.63 5.30 5.11
N ILE A 329 12.52 5.46 3.80
CA ILE A 329 13.68 5.51 2.89
C ILE A 329 14.48 6.80 3.08
N ALA A 330 13.83 7.95 3.25
CA ALA A 330 14.52 9.22 3.51
C ALA A 330 15.34 9.17 4.81
N GLU A 331 14.78 8.61 5.87
CA GLU A 331 15.48 8.39 7.15
C GLU A 331 16.64 7.39 7.01
N THR A 332 16.43 6.30 6.28
CA THR A 332 17.47 5.34 5.93
C THR A 332 18.63 6.02 5.21
N MET A 333 18.35 6.80 4.18
CA MET A 333 19.37 7.50 3.39
C MET A 333 20.08 8.60 4.18
N LYS A 334 19.38 9.32 5.05
CA LYS A 334 19.96 10.30 5.94
C LYS A 334 20.92 9.68 6.94
N SER A 335 20.61 8.48 7.42
CA SER A 335 21.39 7.78 8.44
C SER A 335 22.59 7.00 7.88
N ALA A 336 22.46 6.45 6.67
CA ALA A 336 23.44 5.51 6.10
C ALA A 336 24.06 5.95 4.76
N GLY A 337 23.40 6.85 4.03
CA GLY A 337 23.80 7.23 2.67
C GLY A 337 22.86 6.67 1.60
N THR A 338 23.14 7.02 0.33
CA THR A 338 22.23 6.75 -0.81
C THR A 338 22.66 5.57 -1.68
N GLU A 339 23.81 4.96 -1.40
CA GLU A 339 24.30 3.83 -2.17
C GLU A 339 23.51 2.56 -1.80
N PRO A 340 23.25 1.64 -2.75
CA PRO A 340 22.44 0.44 -2.54
C PRO A 340 22.83 -0.38 -1.31
N GLU A 341 24.12 -0.64 -1.12
CA GLU A 341 24.64 -1.44 0.00
C GLU A 341 24.42 -0.74 1.36
N GLN A 342 24.49 0.59 1.38
CA GLN A 342 24.24 1.39 2.58
C GLN A 342 22.76 1.34 2.95
N VAL A 343 21.87 1.50 1.97
CA VAL A 343 20.41 1.40 2.15
C VAL A 343 20.04 0.01 2.69
N VAL A 344 20.50 -1.06 2.04
CA VAL A 344 20.23 -2.44 2.47
C VAL A 344 20.81 -2.71 3.85
N GLY A 345 22.06 -2.27 4.10
CA GLY A 345 22.74 -2.45 5.39
C GLY A 345 22.02 -1.78 6.57
N TYR A 346 21.37 -0.65 6.33
CA TYR A 346 20.53 0.03 7.34
C TYR A 346 19.19 -0.66 7.50
N LEU A 347 18.49 -0.96 6.40
CA LEU A 347 17.19 -1.65 6.44
C LEU A 347 17.29 -2.99 7.17
N ASN A 348 18.35 -3.76 6.96
CA ASN A 348 18.60 -5.03 7.68
C ASN A 348 18.73 -4.88 9.21
N LYS A 349 18.80 -3.68 9.73
CA LYS A 349 18.91 -3.38 11.17
C LYS A 349 17.79 -2.49 11.67
N LEU A 350 16.81 -2.17 10.80
CA LEU A 350 15.70 -1.30 11.12
C LEU A 350 14.80 -1.97 12.17
N LYS A 351 14.60 -1.30 13.30
CA LYS A 351 13.74 -1.79 14.38
C LYS A 351 12.71 -0.75 14.76
N GLY A 352 11.43 -1.15 14.72
CA GLY A 352 10.30 -0.35 15.19
C GLY A 352 10.21 1.00 14.51
N TYR A 353 10.40 1.08 13.19
CA TYR A 353 10.12 2.30 12.45
C TYR A 353 8.64 2.68 12.64
N PRO A 354 8.34 3.86 13.20
CA PRO A 354 6.99 4.19 13.65
C PRO A 354 6.08 4.64 12.51
N GLY A 355 5.72 3.73 11.62
CA GLY A 355 4.79 3.99 10.52
C GLY A 355 3.37 4.29 11.01
N VAL A 356 2.59 5.00 10.21
CA VAL A 356 1.20 5.35 10.55
C VAL A 356 0.33 4.11 10.64
N TYR A 357 0.51 3.16 9.71
CA TYR A 357 -0.33 1.97 9.66
C TYR A 357 0.26 0.75 10.38
N GLY A 358 1.47 0.85 10.93
CA GLY A 358 2.14 -0.18 11.71
C GLY A 358 3.63 0.09 11.88
N ASP A 359 4.20 -0.46 12.93
CA ASP A 359 5.64 -0.35 13.18
C ASP A 359 6.39 -1.37 12.34
N ILE A 360 7.39 -0.92 11.55
CA ILE A 360 8.12 -1.75 10.59
C ILE A 360 9.49 -2.14 11.16
N SER A 361 9.83 -3.42 11.07
CA SER A 361 11.14 -3.93 11.47
C SER A 361 11.68 -4.92 10.45
N PHE A 362 12.99 -4.83 10.15
CA PHE A 362 13.66 -5.80 9.30
C PHE A 362 14.89 -6.37 9.99
N THR A 363 15.28 -7.58 9.62
CA THR A 363 16.55 -8.21 10.02
C THR A 363 17.21 -8.84 8.79
N PRO A 364 18.49 -9.23 8.86
CA PRO A 364 19.15 -9.94 7.75
C PRO A 364 18.47 -11.25 7.35
N ASP A 365 17.71 -11.86 8.28
CA ASP A 365 17.02 -13.13 8.07
C ASP A 365 15.52 -12.98 7.81
N GLU A 366 14.95 -11.77 7.99
CA GLU A 366 13.53 -11.50 7.83
C GLU A 366 13.31 -10.14 7.17
N HIS A 367 12.89 -10.14 5.93
CA HIS A 367 12.54 -8.93 5.15
C HIS A 367 11.03 -8.67 5.07
N ASN A 368 10.21 -9.42 5.82
CA ASN A 368 8.82 -9.07 6.06
C ASN A 368 8.74 -8.15 7.28
N GLY A 369 8.55 -6.86 7.05
CA GLY A 369 8.64 -5.85 8.11
C GLY A 369 7.35 -5.63 8.90
N TYR A 370 6.20 -6.13 8.42
CA TYR A 370 4.90 -5.86 9.05
C TYR A 370 4.63 -6.81 10.23
N PRO A 371 4.17 -6.31 11.40
CA PRO A 371 3.93 -7.14 12.58
C PRO A 371 2.72 -8.07 12.43
N ASP A 372 2.77 -9.25 13.07
CA ASP A 372 1.78 -10.31 12.93
C ASP A 372 0.43 -9.99 13.60
N ASP A 373 0.44 -9.24 14.69
CA ASP A 373 -0.72 -9.01 15.59
C ASP A 373 -1.55 -7.78 15.22
N GLU A 374 -1.13 -7.02 14.22
CA GLU A 374 -1.81 -5.81 13.79
C GLU A 374 -2.91 -6.04 12.73
N ILE A 375 -3.05 -7.27 12.25
CA ILE A 375 -4.07 -7.59 11.24
C ILE A 375 -5.38 -7.97 11.92
N VAL A 376 -6.43 -7.24 11.59
CA VAL A 376 -7.77 -7.37 12.17
C VAL A 376 -8.84 -7.49 11.10
N MET A 377 -10.02 -7.97 11.47
CA MET A 377 -11.21 -7.87 10.63
C MET A 377 -12.05 -6.68 11.07
N VAL A 378 -12.72 -6.05 10.10
CA VAL A 378 -13.52 -4.86 10.31
C VAL A 378 -14.89 -4.99 9.66
N GLU A 379 -15.82 -4.09 10.00
CA GLU A 379 -17.13 -4.01 9.37
C GLU A 379 -17.10 -3.06 8.18
N ALA A 380 -17.32 -3.56 6.97
CA ALA A 380 -17.26 -2.74 5.75
C ALA A 380 -18.23 -1.54 5.79
N ASN A 381 -19.45 -1.74 6.29
CA ASN A 381 -20.50 -0.73 6.38
C ASN A 381 -20.23 0.39 7.42
N SER A 382 -19.17 0.24 8.23
CA SER A 382 -18.72 1.26 9.20
C SER A 382 -17.74 2.28 8.60
N LEU A 383 -17.43 2.22 7.29
CA LEU A 383 -16.45 3.10 6.63
C LEU A 383 -16.72 4.58 6.93
N LYS A 384 -15.74 5.21 7.57
CA LYS A 384 -15.71 6.65 7.89
C LYS A 384 -14.27 7.15 7.83
N ASP A 385 -14.02 8.26 7.15
CA ASP A 385 -12.66 8.84 7.00
C ASP A 385 -11.62 7.83 6.47
N GLY A 386 -12.03 6.87 5.64
CA GLY A 386 -11.17 5.79 5.13
C GLY A 386 -10.80 4.70 6.14
N ALA A 387 -11.33 4.75 7.36
CA ALA A 387 -11.13 3.80 8.45
C ALA A 387 -12.44 3.07 8.82
N PHE A 388 -12.36 2.08 9.70
CA PHE A 388 -13.48 1.22 10.07
C PHE A 388 -13.54 0.95 11.56
N ASN A 389 -14.71 0.54 12.03
CA ASN A 389 -14.84 -0.13 13.32
C ASN A 389 -14.31 -1.57 13.22
N LEU A 390 -13.73 -2.04 14.32
CA LEU A 390 -13.35 -3.45 14.46
C LEU A 390 -14.59 -4.35 14.38
N ALA A 391 -14.48 -5.47 13.65
CA ALA A 391 -15.53 -6.45 13.59
C ALA A 391 -15.72 -7.17 14.96
N PRO A 392 -16.91 -7.74 15.25
CA PRO A 392 -17.14 -8.54 16.45
C PRO A 392 -16.03 -9.57 16.70
N GLY A 393 -15.55 -9.67 17.94
CA GLY A 393 -14.43 -10.54 18.32
C GLY A 393 -13.02 -9.95 18.18
N TYR A 394 -12.90 -8.70 17.73
CA TYR A 394 -11.64 -7.91 17.75
C TYR A 394 -11.74 -6.65 18.62
N GLY A 395 -12.93 -6.27 19.05
CA GLY A 395 -13.14 -5.16 19.95
C GLY A 395 -13.06 -5.60 21.41
N VAL A 396 -11.88 -5.56 22.00
CA VAL A 396 -11.69 -5.57 23.46
C VAL A 396 -10.75 -4.43 23.79
#